data_80cc7e88aa0033eb934fcadefc4c161e
#
_entry.id   80cc7e88aa0033eb934fcadefc4c161e
#
_cell.length_a   1.000
_cell.length_b   1.000
_cell.length_c   1.000
_cell.angle_alpha   90.00
_cell.angle_beta   90.00
_cell.angle_gamma   90.00
#
_symmetry.space_group_name_H-M   'P 1'
#
loop_
_entity.id
_entity.type
_entity.pdbx_description
1 polymer ?
#
loop_
_entity_poly.entity_id
_entity_poly.type
_entity_poly.pdbx_seq_one_letter_code
_entity_poly.pdbx_strand_id
1 'polypeptide(L)'
;MTTRSHHDNVEKQFGSQASAYLTSAVHASGRDLQRLAERLADFPQAKVLDMGCGAGHASFTAAGQVAEVTAYDLSSQMLEVVAAAAKEKGFSNIVTQQGYAETLPFADVSFDVVISRYSAHHWHDVGQALREVKRVLKPGGVIIVMDVMSPGHPVRDVWLQTVEALRDTSHVR
;
A
#
# COMPACT_ATOMS: atom_id res chain seq x y z
N MET A 1 -30.31 -10.26 5.38
CA MET A 1 -29.31 -9.19 5.46
C MET A 1 -27.99 -9.79 5.01
N THR A 2 -27.54 -9.48 3.82
CA THR A 2 -26.22 -9.94 3.33
C THR A 2 -25.15 -9.23 4.15
N THR A 3 -24.37 -9.98 4.93
CA THR A 3 -23.14 -9.51 5.58
C THR A 3 -22.20 -9.02 4.49
N ARG A 4 -21.88 -7.72 4.47
CA ARG A 4 -20.87 -7.17 3.56
C ARG A 4 -19.54 -7.85 3.82
N SER A 5 -18.81 -8.15 2.76
CA SER A 5 -17.46 -8.68 2.92
C SER A 5 -16.53 -7.61 3.53
N HIS A 6 -15.44 -8.02 4.17
CA HIS A 6 -14.43 -7.09 4.69
C HIS A 6 -13.91 -6.17 3.57
N HIS A 7 -13.65 -6.72 2.39
CA HIS A 7 -13.19 -5.97 1.21
C HIS A 7 -14.17 -4.89 0.76
N ASP A 8 -15.50 -5.16 0.78
CA ASP A 8 -16.54 -4.15 0.47
C ASP A 8 -16.50 -2.98 1.47
N ASN A 9 -16.18 -3.25 2.74
CA ASN A 9 -16.06 -2.21 3.76
C ASN A 9 -14.83 -1.32 3.50
N VAL A 10 -13.68 -1.92 3.18
CA VAL A 10 -12.45 -1.18 2.85
C VAL A 10 -12.67 -0.31 1.62
N GLU A 11 -13.22 -0.87 0.53
CA GLU A 11 -13.49 -0.13 -0.70
C GLU A 11 -14.43 1.05 -0.46
N LYS A 12 -15.50 0.85 0.31
CA LYS A 12 -16.44 1.93 0.65
C LYS A 12 -15.80 3.02 1.51
N GLN A 13 -14.94 2.64 2.46
CA GLN A 13 -14.26 3.58 3.35
C GLN A 13 -13.34 4.53 2.59
N PHE A 14 -12.58 4.01 1.64
CA PHE A 14 -11.49 4.74 0.99
C PHE A 14 -11.83 5.24 -0.43
N GLY A 15 -12.61 4.48 -1.20
CA GLY A 15 -12.88 4.80 -2.61
C GLY A 15 -13.49 6.19 -2.82
N SER A 16 -14.52 6.56 -2.03
CA SER A 16 -15.19 7.86 -2.14
C SER A 16 -14.32 9.06 -1.73
N GLN A 17 -13.17 8.84 -1.09
CA GLN A 17 -12.26 9.87 -0.59
C GLN A 17 -10.91 9.89 -1.32
N ALA A 18 -10.77 9.13 -2.41
CA ALA A 18 -9.49 8.94 -3.11
C ALA A 18 -8.79 10.25 -3.50
N SER A 19 -9.53 11.24 -4.03
CA SER A 19 -8.96 12.56 -4.38
C SER A 19 -8.54 13.39 -3.17
N ALA A 20 -9.23 13.27 -2.04
CA ALA A 20 -8.85 13.95 -0.80
C ALA A 20 -7.55 13.37 -0.21
N TYR A 21 -7.34 12.05 -0.33
CA TYR A 21 -6.10 11.40 0.09
C TYR A 21 -4.89 11.85 -0.74
N LEU A 22 -5.06 12.09 -2.05
CA LEU A 22 -3.99 12.58 -2.92
C LEU A 22 -3.45 13.94 -2.47
N THR A 23 -4.32 14.84 -2.01
CA THR A 23 -3.95 16.21 -1.58
C THR A 23 -3.64 16.32 -0.09
N SER A 24 -3.78 15.24 0.67
CA SER A 24 -3.54 15.23 2.11
C SER A 24 -2.06 15.41 2.44
N ALA A 25 -1.72 16.54 3.05
CA ALA A 25 -0.34 16.85 3.43
C ALA A 25 0.29 15.80 4.37
N VAL A 26 -0.53 15.15 5.22
CA VAL A 26 -0.08 14.10 6.14
C VAL A 26 0.38 12.85 5.38
N HIS A 27 -0.27 12.53 4.24
CA HIS A 27 0.06 11.35 3.44
C HIS A 27 1.09 11.66 2.35
N ALA A 28 1.08 12.91 1.83
CA ALA A 28 1.93 13.33 0.71
C ALA A 28 3.38 13.63 1.08
N SER A 29 3.69 13.81 2.37
CA SER A 29 5.04 14.14 2.84
C SER A 29 5.31 13.50 4.20
N GLY A 30 6.54 13.02 4.39
CA GLY A 30 6.94 12.41 5.67
C GLY A 30 8.35 11.83 5.59
N ARG A 31 8.95 11.60 6.76
CA ARG A 31 10.28 10.96 6.87
C ARG A 31 10.28 9.52 6.35
N ASP A 32 9.15 8.86 6.41
CA ASP A 32 8.93 7.51 5.88
C ASP A 32 9.11 7.48 4.36
N LEU A 33 8.53 8.43 3.61
CA LEU A 33 8.73 8.55 2.16
C LEU A 33 10.17 8.94 1.80
N GLN A 34 10.82 9.81 2.58
CA GLN A 34 12.23 10.14 2.38
C GLN A 34 13.12 8.90 2.55
N ARG A 35 12.92 8.13 3.63
CA ARG A 35 13.63 6.87 3.87
C ARG A 35 13.35 5.83 2.79
N LEU A 36 12.11 5.79 2.28
CA LEU A 36 11.75 4.92 1.15
C LEU A 36 12.58 5.28 -0.09
N ALA A 37 12.64 6.58 -0.46
CA ALA A 37 13.43 7.04 -1.58
C ALA A 37 14.93 6.71 -1.42
N GLU A 38 15.50 7.00 -0.24
CA GLU A 38 16.89 6.67 0.08
C GLU A 38 17.17 5.16 -0.07
N ARG A 39 16.25 4.32 0.43
CA ARG A 39 16.41 2.86 0.35
C ARG A 39 16.27 2.33 -1.06
N LEU A 40 15.38 2.89 -1.87
CA LEU A 40 15.16 2.48 -3.26
C LEU A 40 16.26 2.96 -4.20
N ALA A 41 17.02 3.99 -3.86
CA ALA A 41 18.16 4.46 -4.64
C ALA A 41 19.23 3.37 -4.84
N ASP A 42 19.30 2.37 -3.95
CA ASP A 42 20.17 1.20 -4.09
C ASP A 42 19.70 0.21 -5.19
N PHE A 43 18.47 0.40 -5.71
CA PHE A 43 17.80 -0.54 -6.62
C PHE A 43 17.28 0.13 -7.90
N PRO A 44 18.09 0.87 -8.67
CA PRO A 44 17.59 1.70 -9.78
C PRO A 44 16.97 0.89 -10.93
N GLN A 45 17.26 -0.40 -11.06
CA GLN A 45 16.69 -1.29 -12.07
C GLN A 45 15.55 -2.18 -11.53
N ALA A 46 15.09 -1.92 -10.29
CA ALA A 46 14.08 -2.75 -9.66
C ALA A 46 12.72 -2.66 -10.33
N LYS A 47 12.00 -3.77 -10.31
CA LYS A 47 10.55 -3.85 -10.45
C LYS A 47 9.93 -3.87 -9.05
N VAL A 48 9.13 -2.88 -8.77
CA VAL A 48 8.53 -2.65 -7.45
C VAL A 48 7.02 -2.89 -7.49
N LEU A 49 6.50 -3.60 -6.49
CA LEU A 49 5.07 -3.70 -6.20
C LEU A 49 4.75 -2.82 -4.99
N ASP A 50 3.86 -1.85 -5.14
CA ASP A 50 3.31 -1.05 -4.04
C ASP A 50 1.93 -1.61 -3.68
N MET A 51 1.87 -2.43 -2.62
CA MET A 51 0.73 -3.25 -2.23
C MET A 51 -0.16 -2.52 -1.23
N GLY A 52 -1.40 -2.20 -1.66
CA GLY A 52 -2.30 -1.28 -0.99
C GLY A 52 -1.83 0.17 -1.17
N CYS A 53 -1.64 0.57 -2.44
CA CYS A 53 -1.01 1.84 -2.78
C CYS A 53 -1.85 3.07 -2.41
N GLY A 54 -3.17 2.91 -2.18
CA GLY A 54 -4.08 4.02 -1.93
C GLY A 54 -3.95 5.10 -3.00
N ALA A 55 -3.80 6.36 -2.61
CA ALA A 55 -3.61 7.50 -3.52
C ALA A 55 -2.20 7.59 -4.16
N GLY A 56 -1.33 6.61 -3.96
CA GLY A 56 -0.09 6.43 -4.73
C GLY A 56 1.15 7.16 -4.21
N HIS A 57 1.17 7.70 -3.01
CA HIS A 57 2.31 8.47 -2.51
C HIS A 57 3.62 7.65 -2.45
N ALA A 58 3.56 6.37 -2.03
CA ALA A 58 4.71 5.48 -2.07
C ALA A 58 5.07 5.10 -3.51
N SER A 59 4.08 4.87 -4.39
CA SER A 59 4.29 4.62 -5.81
C SER A 59 5.02 5.77 -6.50
N PHE A 60 4.61 7.04 -6.28
CA PHE A 60 5.28 8.21 -6.87
C PHE A 60 6.70 8.38 -6.33
N THR A 61 6.90 8.15 -5.03
CA THR A 61 8.24 8.17 -4.43
C THR A 61 9.15 7.10 -5.05
N ALA A 62 8.62 5.89 -5.21
CA ALA A 62 9.36 4.78 -5.82
C ALA A 62 9.67 5.04 -7.30
N ALA A 63 8.71 5.57 -8.06
CA ALA A 63 8.86 5.82 -9.49
C ALA A 63 10.01 6.78 -9.84
N GLY A 64 10.35 7.68 -8.92
CA GLY A 64 11.51 8.56 -9.05
C GLY A 64 12.87 7.87 -8.85
N GLN A 65 12.90 6.61 -8.38
CA GLN A 65 14.12 5.91 -7.99
C GLN A 65 14.35 4.61 -8.77
N VAL A 66 13.30 3.98 -9.31
CA VAL A 66 13.35 2.62 -9.85
C VAL A 66 12.87 2.52 -11.30
N ALA A 67 13.09 1.37 -11.94
CA ALA A 67 12.73 1.18 -13.35
C ALA A 67 11.23 1.04 -13.57
N GLU A 68 10.50 0.33 -12.70
CA GLU A 68 9.07 0.03 -12.88
C GLU A 68 8.36 -0.06 -11.52
N VAL A 69 7.17 0.52 -11.42
CA VAL A 69 6.30 0.44 -10.25
C VAL A 69 4.93 -0.11 -10.67
N THR A 70 4.48 -1.15 -10.01
CA THR A 70 3.09 -1.61 -10.05
C THR A 70 2.36 -1.08 -8.82
N ALA A 71 1.48 -0.10 -9.01
CA ALA A 71 0.58 0.40 -7.98
C ALA A 71 -0.62 -0.56 -7.89
N TYR A 72 -0.74 -1.26 -6.77
CA TYR A 72 -1.71 -2.32 -6.56
C TYR A 72 -2.66 -1.99 -5.42
N ASP A 73 -3.96 -2.00 -5.69
CA ASP A 73 -4.98 -1.70 -4.69
C ASP A 73 -6.28 -2.47 -4.97
N LEU A 74 -7.11 -2.67 -3.96
CA LEU A 74 -8.43 -3.26 -4.13
C LEU A 74 -9.43 -2.26 -4.71
N SER A 75 -9.22 -0.94 -4.50
CA SER A 75 -10.10 0.12 -4.94
C SER A 75 -9.76 0.60 -6.36
N SER A 76 -10.65 0.38 -7.32
CA SER A 76 -10.51 0.92 -8.67
C SER A 76 -10.46 2.45 -8.68
N GLN A 77 -11.18 3.12 -7.78
CA GLN A 77 -11.19 4.57 -7.67
C GLN A 77 -9.83 5.14 -7.21
N MET A 78 -9.14 4.45 -6.28
CA MET A 78 -7.77 4.81 -5.91
C MET A 78 -6.83 4.67 -7.11
N LEU A 79 -6.92 3.58 -7.86
CA LEU A 79 -6.08 3.33 -9.03
C LEU A 79 -6.32 4.35 -10.16
N GLU A 80 -7.55 4.82 -10.37
CA GLU A 80 -7.86 5.90 -11.30
C GLU A 80 -7.17 7.21 -10.90
N VAL A 81 -7.21 7.54 -9.60
CA VAL A 81 -6.51 8.72 -9.05
C VAL A 81 -4.99 8.58 -9.23
N VAL A 82 -4.43 7.40 -8.97
CA VAL A 82 -3.00 7.13 -9.17
C VAL A 82 -2.62 7.31 -10.64
N ALA A 83 -3.38 6.72 -11.56
CA ALA A 83 -3.10 6.81 -13.00
C ALA A 83 -3.14 8.26 -13.52
N ALA A 84 -4.16 9.03 -13.09
CA ALA A 84 -4.28 10.44 -13.45
C ALA A 84 -3.11 11.28 -12.90
N ALA A 85 -2.78 11.10 -11.61
CA ALA A 85 -1.70 11.84 -10.98
C ALA A 85 -0.31 11.43 -11.52
N ALA A 86 -0.09 10.16 -11.87
CA ALA A 86 1.13 9.70 -12.52
C ALA A 86 1.36 10.42 -13.84
N LYS A 87 0.32 10.51 -14.67
CA LYS A 87 0.36 11.24 -15.94
C LYS A 87 0.64 12.74 -15.75
N GLU A 88 -0.04 13.38 -14.80
CA GLU A 88 0.17 14.79 -14.47
C GLU A 88 1.59 15.08 -14.00
N LYS A 89 2.16 14.18 -13.18
CA LYS A 89 3.53 14.26 -12.66
C LYS A 89 4.61 13.82 -13.67
N GLY A 90 4.21 13.33 -14.85
CA GLY A 90 5.14 12.90 -15.90
C GLY A 90 5.78 11.53 -15.69
N PHE A 91 5.24 10.70 -14.79
CA PHE A 91 5.71 9.32 -14.61
C PHE A 91 5.18 8.42 -15.74
N SER A 92 6.09 7.76 -16.45
CA SER A 92 5.77 6.75 -17.47
C SER A 92 6.04 5.31 -17.03
N ASN A 93 6.60 5.13 -15.84
CA ASN A 93 7.03 3.86 -15.28
C ASN A 93 6.11 3.34 -14.16
N ILE A 94 4.88 3.89 -14.04
CA ILE A 94 3.87 3.39 -13.11
C ILE A 94 2.76 2.70 -13.91
N VAL A 95 2.45 1.46 -13.54
CA VAL A 95 1.26 0.74 -13.98
C VAL A 95 0.33 0.48 -12.81
N THR A 96 -0.98 0.45 -13.05
CA THR A 96 -1.98 0.17 -12.01
C THR A 96 -2.59 -1.21 -12.21
N GLN A 97 -2.82 -1.94 -11.11
CA GLN A 97 -3.45 -3.26 -11.14
C GLN A 97 -4.37 -3.42 -9.93
N GLN A 98 -5.63 -3.81 -10.17
CA GLN A 98 -6.60 -4.06 -9.10
C GLN A 98 -6.49 -5.50 -8.58
N GLY A 99 -6.69 -5.67 -7.25
CA GLY A 99 -6.84 -6.97 -6.61
C GLY A 99 -6.67 -6.94 -5.10
N TYR A 100 -6.60 -8.14 -4.51
CA TYR A 100 -6.55 -8.35 -3.06
C TYR A 100 -5.16 -8.79 -2.62
N ALA A 101 -4.75 -8.33 -1.42
CA ALA A 101 -3.43 -8.65 -0.85
C ALA A 101 -3.19 -10.15 -0.68
N GLU A 102 -4.25 -10.91 -0.41
CA GLU A 102 -4.22 -12.35 -0.15
C GLU A 102 -4.12 -13.22 -1.41
N THR A 103 -4.29 -12.61 -2.61
CA THR A 103 -4.25 -13.32 -3.91
C THR A 103 -3.68 -12.44 -5.00
N LEU A 104 -2.36 -12.34 -5.05
CA LEU A 104 -1.67 -11.50 -6.02
C LEU A 104 -1.70 -12.12 -7.42
N PRO A 105 -2.21 -11.42 -8.47
CA PRO A 105 -2.34 -11.95 -9.83
C PRO A 105 -1.02 -11.90 -10.60
N PHE A 106 0.10 -12.07 -9.90
CA PHE A 106 1.44 -12.01 -10.48
C PHE A 106 2.10 -13.40 -10.42
N ALA A 107 2.98 -13.67 -11.39
CA ALA A 107 3.79 -14.87 -11.38
C ALA A 107 4.77 -14.88 -10.19
N ASP A 108 5.23 -16.06 -9.81
CA ASP A 108 6.29 -16.20 -8.82
C ASP A 108 7.55 -15.44 -9.26
N VAL A 109 8.30 -14.94 -8.31
CA VAL A 109 9.64 -14.35 -8.56
C VAL A 109 9.59 -13.16 -9.56
N SER A 110 8.54 -12.30 -9.46
CA SER A 110 8.29 -11.19 -10.39
C SER A 110 8.90 -9.86 -9.97
N PHE A 111 9.04 -9.62 -8.66
CA PHE A 111 9.42 -8.32 -8.12
C PHE A 111 10.73 -8.35 -7.34
N ASP A 112 11.50 -7.28 -7.47
CA ASP A 112 12.73 -7.08 -6.70
C ASP A 112 12.42 -6.51 -5.31
N VAL A 113 11.40 -5.63 -5.24
CA VAL A 113 10.94 -5.00 -4.00
C VAL A 113 9.42 -5.02 -3.91
N VAL A 114 8.89 -5.31 -2.73
CA VAL A 114 7.48 -5.08 -2.39
C VAL A 114 7.40 -4.02 -1.31
N ILE A 115 6.56 -3.02 -1.51
CA ILE A 115 6.29 -1.95 -0.55
C ILE A 115 4.86 -2.12 -0.02
N SER A 116 4.65 -1.79 1.25
CA SER A 116 3.32 -1.54 1.81
C SER A 116 3.41 -0.38 2.78
N ARG A 117 2.52 0.62 2.61
CA ARG A 117 2.50 1.81 3.45
C ARG A 117 1.09 2.11 3.95
N TYR A 118 0.89 2.02 5.28
CA TYR A 118 -0.39 2.25 5.96
C TYR A 118 -1.55 1.43 5.37
N SER A 119 -1.28 0.16 5.05
CA SER A 119 -2.23 -0.73 4.39
C SER A 119 -2.37 -2.08 5.07
N ALA A 120 -1.31 -2.61 5.70
CA ALA A 120 -1.32 -3.97 6.24
C ALA A 120 -2.39 -4.19 7.32
N HIS A 121 -2.78 -3.14 8.06
CA HIS A 121 -3.85 -3.19 9.05
C HIS A 121 -5.27 -3.27 8.45
N HIS A 122 -5.40 -3.22 7.12
CA HIS A 122 -6.65 -3.45 6.40
C HIS A 122 -6.74 -4.83 5.73
N TRP A 123 -5.65 -5.61 5.72
CA TRP A 123 -5.66 -6.92 5.09
C TRP A 123 -6.45 -7.92 5.93
N HIS A 124 -7.32 -8.69 5.27
CA HIS A 124 -8.18 -9.67 5.95
C HIS A 124 -7.36 -10.81 6.58
N ASP A 125 -6.35 -11.30 5.86
CA ASP A 125 -5.39 -12.32 6.31
C ASP A 125 -3.96 -11.88 6.01
N VAL A 126 -3.33 -11.22 6.98
CA VAL A 126 -1.93 -10.75 6.90
C VAL A 126 -0.97 -11.92 6.63
N GLY A 127 -1.23 -13.09 7.23
CA GLY A 127 -0.40 -14.28 7.03
C GLY A 127 -0.45 -14.75 5.58
N GLN A 128 -1.64 -14.79 4.96
CA GLN A 128 -1.80 -15.13 3.54
C GLN A 128 -1.16 -14.08 2.64
N ALA A 129 -1.39 -12.79 2.91
CA ALA A 129 -0.78 -11.70 2.16
C ALA A 129 0.76 -11.79 2.18
N LEU A 130 1.36 -12.07 3.32
CA LEU A 130 2.82 -12.25 3.43
C LEU A 130 3.33 -13.51 2.70
N ARG A 131 2.54 -14.58 2.61
CA ARG A 131 2.88 -15.74 1.76
C ARG A 131 2.90 -15.36 0.28
N GLU A 132 1.92 -14.58 -0.17
CA GLU A 132 1.89 -14.06 -1.53
C GLU A 132 3.07 -13.12 -1.82
N VAL A 133 3.38 -12.19 -0.90
CA VAL A 133 4.58 -11.35 -1.00
C VAL A 133 5.84 -12.19 -1.17
N LYS A 134 6.01 -13.23 -0.33
CA LYS A 134 7.15 -14.15 -0.45
C LYS A 134 7.19 -14.87 -1.80
N ARG A 135 6.05 -15.27 -2.33
CA ARG A 135 5.93 -15.97 -3.62
C ARG A 135 6.36 -15.09 -4.78
N VAL A 136 5.89 -13.83 -4.80
CA VAL A 136 6.17 -12.90 -5.91
C VAL A 136 7.54 -12.24 -5.81
N LEU A 137 8.18 -12.21 -4.64
CA LEU A 137 9.53 -11.68 -4.48
C LEU A 137 10.57 -12.61 -5.11
N LYS A 138 11.53 -12.02 -5.80
CA LYS A 138 12.71 -12.71 -6.30
C LYS A 138 13.60 -13.18 -5.14
N PRO A 139 14.45 -14.22 -5.32
CA PRO A 139 15.47 -14.56 -4.35
C PRO A 139 16.36 -13.33 -4.04
N GLY A 140 16.49 -13.00 -2.76
CA GLY A 140 17.19 -11.79 -2.32
C GLY A 140 16.36 -10.49 -2.44
N GLY A 141 15.13 -10.57 -2.91
CA GLY A 141 14.20 -9.42 -2.95
C GLY A 141 13.85 -8.91 -1.56
N VAL A 142 13.41 -7.67 -1.48
CA VAL A 142 13.19 -6.93 -0.22
C VAL A 142 11.72 -6.56 -0.06
N ILE A 143 11.19 -6.72 1.16
CA ILE A 143 9.92 -6.12 1.57
C ILE A 143 10.20 -4.88 2.44
N ILE A 144 9.47 -3.78 2.17
CA ILE A 144 9.51 -2.55 2.96
C ILE A 144 8.09 -2.27 3.47
N VAL A 145 7.89 -2.40 4.77
CA VAL A 145 6.59 -2.14 5.41
C VAL A 145 6.70 -0.89 6.29
N MET A 146 5.78 0.02 6.10
CA MET A 146 5.61 1.24 6.89
C MET A 146 4.17 1.29 7.39
N ASP A 147 3.97 1.03 8.67
CA ASP A 147 2.63 0.98 9.26
C ASP A 147 2.63 1.48 10.71
N VAL A 148 1.44 1.66 11.26
CA VAL A 148 1.24 2.01 12.66
C VAL A 148 1.66 0.85 13.54
N MET A 149 2.49 1.12 14.52
CA MET A 149 2.95 0.11 15.47
C MET A 149 2.37 0.33 16.85
N SER A 150 2.01 -0.78 17.52
CA SER A 150 1.70 -0.76 18.95
C SER A 150 2.85 -0.13 19.74
N PRO A 151 2.56 0.77 20.68
CA PRO A 151 3.58 1.38 21.54
C PRO A 151 4.22 0.41 22.54
N GLY A 152 3.84 -0.87 22.56
CA GLY A 152 4.37 -1.89 23.45
C GLY A 152 3.95 -1.75 24.92
N HIS A 153 2.93 -0.96 25.21
CA HIS A 153 2.37 -0.75 26.53
C HIS A 153 0.87 -1.10 26.55
N PRO A 154 0.40 -2.07 27.33
CA PRO A 154 -0.95 -2.61 27.23
C PRO A 154 -2.08 -1.59 27.24
N VAL A 155 -2.03 -0.59 28.12
CA VAL A 155 -3.06 0.45 28.21
C VAL A 155 -3.07 1.37 26.98
N ARG A 156 -1.89 1.75 26.50
CA ARG A 156 -1.75 2.60 25.30
C ARG A 156 -2.14 1.83 24.05
N ASP A 157 -1.85 0.54 24.01
CA ASP A 157 -2.21 -0.34 22.90
C ASP A 157 -3.74 -0.49 22.79
N VAL A 158 -4.42 -0.79 23.91
CA VAL A 158 -5.89 -0.84 23.95
C VAL A 158 -6.50 0.51 23.55
N TRP A 159 -5.95 1.62 24.04
CA TRP A 159 -6.43 2.95 23.68
C TRP A 159 -6.25 3.22 22.17
N LEU A 160 -5.08 2.93 21.60
CA LEU A 160 -4.81 3.08 20.17
C LEU A 160 -5.79 2.24 19.35
N GLN A 161 -5.93 0.96 19.67
CA GLN A 161 -6.85 0.04 18.97
C GLN A 161 -8.31 0.53 19.04
N THR A 162 -8.73 1.07 20.17
CA THR A 162 -10.09 1.61 20.35
C THR A 162 -10.31 2.84 19.45
N VAL A 163 -9.34 3.76 19.42
CA VAL A 163 -9.42 4.96 18.56
C VAL A 163 -9.44 4.58 17.09
N GLU A 164 -8.55 3.66 16.67
CA GLU A 164 -8.49 3.20 15.28
C GLU A 164 -9.78 2.48 14.87
N ALA A 165 -10.33 1.61 15.70
CA ALA A 165 -11.59 0.91 15.42
C ALA A 165 -12.81 1.86 15.32
N LEU A 166 -12.79 2.99 16.03
CA LEU A 166 -13.84 4.02 15.94
C LEU A 166 -13.67 4.92 14.72
N ARG A 167 -12.42 5.23 14.36
CA ARG A 167 -12.07 6.09 13.23
C ARG A 167 -12.24 5.37 11.90
N ASP A 168 -11.90 4.10 11.87
CA ASP A 168 -11.84 3.29 10.67
C ASP A 168 -12.44 1.90 10.90
N THR A 169 -13.65 1.69 10.36
CA THR A 169 -14.39 0.43 10.49
C THR A 169 -13.79 -0.73 9.67
N SER A 170 -12.80 -0.46 8.83
CA SER A 170 -12.07 -1.46 8.04
C SER A 170 -10.75 -1.90 8.71
N HIS A 171 -10.40 -1.33 9.86
CA HIS A 171 -9.20 -1.69 10.62
C HIS A 171 -9.31 -3.13 11.15
N VAL A 172 -8.28 -3.94 10.86
CA VAL A 172 -8.08 -5.31 11.37
C VAL A 172 -6.91 -5.29 12.35
N ARG A 173 -7.02 -6.08 13.43
CA ARG A 173 -5.96 -6.21 14.43
C ARG A 173 -4.79 -7.02 13.91
#